data_3c0fdb7e8463c62bf3a5bcae6eab6903
#
_entry.id   3c0fdb7e8463c62bf3a5bcae6eab6903
#
_cell.length_a   1.000
_cell.length_b   1.000
_cell.length_c   1.000
_cell.angle_alpha   90.00
_cell.angle_beta   90.00
_cell.angle_gamma   90.00
#
_symmetry.space_group_name_H-M   'P 1'
#
loop_
_entity.id
_entity.type
_entity.pdbx_description
1 polymer ?
#
loop_
_entity_poly.entity_id
_entity_poly.type
_entity_poly.pdbx_seq_one_letter_code
_entity_poly.pdbx_strand_id
1 'polypeptide(L)'
;YPYIQSLNMASMGGYLLDGELLTYANVGDPVSGNFTWETIVHKNVGIDLGLFNDRLTCSADFFIRDTKDMLVPGKLLPALYGRDAPRENAADLRTKGFEVTIGWNDNFYLLGKPFNYNLSLSLADSRSHITKYDNPLKEFSAPYYEGMEIREIWGYHIEGLFATDEEAAAYQEAVDNSFVCKNILETASQDYRGLRAGDMKFADLDGSGRIDDGEKTANNRGDMRVIGNSRPRYTYSGNVGFNWLGFDCSAFFQGVGKQNRYPGGNAMLFWGGYARPYSSFTPIDLPDKIWSEDNPDAYFPKMRGYSAQGDRSLAKVNDRYLQNLAYCRLKNFTFGYTLPKEWTSKVKM
;
A
#
# COMPACT_ATOMS: atom_id res chain seq x y z
N TYR A 1 -24.77 -13.90 5.44
CA TYR A 1 -24.75 -14.62 4.16
C TYR A 1 -25.12 -13.63 3.05
N PRO A 2 -24.32 -13.47 1.98
CA PRO A 2 -24.50 -12.43 0.97
C PRO A 2 -25.72 -12.64 0.07
N TYR A 3 -26.40 -13.77 0.17
CA TYR A 3 -27.60 -14.14 -0.59
C TYR A 3 -28.89 -14.08 0.23
N ILE A 4 -28.82 -13.66 1.51
CA ILE A 4 -29.99 -13.53 2.38
C ILE A 4 -30.05 -12.07 2.85
N GLN A 5 -31.17 -11.40 2.57
CA GLN A 5 -31.42 -10.09 3.12
C GLN A 5 -31.63 -10.18 4.63
N SER A 6 -30.83 -9.46 5.40
CA SER A 6 -30.90 -9.47 6.87
C SER A 6 -31.89 -8.41 7.37
N LEU A 7 -32.54 -8.69 8.49
CA LEU A 7 -33.24 -7.71 9.29
C LEU A 7 -32.41 -7.43 10.52
N ASN A 8 -31.88 -6.22 10.64
CA ASN A 8 -31.02 -5.81 11.74
C ASN A 8 -31.82 -4.99 12.74
N MET A 9 -31.75 -5.36 14.03
CA MET A 9 -32.34 -4.57 15.11
C MET A 9 -31.28 -3.58 15.61
N ALA A 10 -31.65 -2.31 15.70
CA ALA A 10 -30.80 -1.25 16.23
C ALA A 10 -31.54 -0.37 17.22
N SER A 11 -30.85 0.12 18.21
CA SER A 11 -31.42 1.11 19.15
C SER A 11 -31.33 2.52 18.57
N MET A 12 -32.37 3.30 18.72
CA MET A 12 -32.45 4.68 18.27
C MET A 12 -31.63 5.54 19.25
N GLY A 13 -30.32 5.62 19.06
CA GLY A 13 -29.42 6.39 19.93
C GLY A 13 -29.80 7.86 19.98
N GLY A 14 -29.94 8.43 21.21
CA GLY A 14 -30.25 9.84 21.42
C GLY A 14 -31.73 10.20 21.60
N TYR A 15 -32.66 9.25 21.43
CA TYR A 15 -34.07 9.45 21.71
C TYR A 15 -34.58 8.49 22.78
N LEU A 16 -35.06 9.03 23.88
CA LEU A 16 -35.79 8.31 24.91
C LEU A 16 -37.28 8.63 24.78
N LEU A 17 -38.13 7.60 24.65
CA LEU A 17 -39.58 7.74 24.74
C LEU A 17 -40.00 7.09 26.05
N ASP A 18 -40.59 7.87 26.96
CA ASP A 18 -40.97 7.44 28.31
C ASP A 18 -39.81 6.79 29.10
N GLY A 19 -38.56 7.27 28.89
CA GLY A 19 -37.37 6.76 29.58
C GLY A 19 -36.77 5.48 28.95
N GLU A 20 -37.34 4.98 27.86
CA GLU A 20 -36.85 3.79 27.16
C GLU A 20 -36.21 4.14 25.81
N LEU A 21 -35.13 3.45 25.46
CA LEU A 21 -34.52 3.52 24.14
C LEU A 21 -35.35 2.70 23.13
N LEU A 22 -35.91 3.40 22.16
CA LEU A 22 -36.64 2.73 21.09
C LEU A 22 -35.72 1.83 20.27
N THR A 23 -36.23 0.65 19.98
CA THR A 23 -35.59 -0.29 19.05
C THR A 23 -36.33 -0.25 17.71
N TYR A 24 -35.60 -0.16 16.64
CA TYR A 24 -36.16 -0.23 15.29
C TYR A 24 -35.53 -1.37 14.48
N ALA A 25 -36.31 -1.89 13.53
CA ALA A 25 -35.84 -2.88 12.59
C ALA A 25 -35.34 -2.18 11.33
N ASN A 26 -34.12 -2.49 10.93
CA ASN A 26 -33.51 -1.98 9.73
C ASN A 26 -33.28 -3.13 8.75
N VAL A 27 -33.86 -2.99 7.54
CA VAL A 27 -33.62 -3.98 6.46
C VAL A 27 -32.19 -3.79 5.98
N GLY A 28 -31.40 -4.86 5.92
CA GLY A 28 -30.04 -4.85 5.41
C GLY A 28 -29.95 -4.49 3.93
N ASP A 29 -28.73 -4.47 3.40
CA ASP A 29 -28.49 -4.15 2.00
C ASP A 29 -29.25 -5.13 1.07
N PRO A 30 -29.68 -4.67 -0.10
CA PRO A 30 -30.36 -5.51 -1.07
C PRO A 30 -29.45 -6.63 -1.56
N VAL A 31 -30.04 -7.77 -1.90
CA VAL A 31 -29.36 -8.93 -2.44
C VAL A 31 -29.62 -9.02 -3.94
N SER A 32 -28.56 -9.26 -4.73
CA SER A 32 -28.70 -9.49 -6.17
C SER A 32 -29.42 -10.82 -6.44
N GLY A 33 -30.36 -10.81 -7.39
CA GLY A 33 -31.03 -12.04 -7.86
C GLY A 33 -30.12 -12.93 -8.74
N ASN A 34 -29.00 -12.41 -9.24
CA ASN A 34 -28.10 -13.09 -10.18
C ASN A 34 -26.80 -13.54 -9.51
N PHE A 35 -26.89 -14.08 -8.30
CA PHE A 35 -25.74 -14.52 -7.54
C PHE A 35 -25.23 -15.89 -8.05
N THR A 36 -23.94 -15.96 -8.41
CA THR A 36 -23.29 -17.19 -8.85
C THR A 36 -21.90 -17.36 -8.22
N TRP A 37 -21.28 -18.51 -8.47
CA TRP A 37 -19.94 -18.79 -8.01
C TRP A 37 -18.88 -18.07 -8.86
N GLU A 38 -17.83 -17.62 -8.21
CA GLU A 38 -16.62 -17.16 -8.89
C GLU A 38 -15.91 -18.35 -9.55
N THR A 39 -15.45 -18.17 -10.77
CA THR A 39 -14.70 -19.19 -11.49
C THR A 39 -13.23 -18.77 -11.64
N ILE A 40 -12.32 -19.63 -11.21
CA ILE A 40 -10.88 -19.41 -11.33
C ILE A 40 -10.30 -20.38 -12.36
N VAL A 41 -9.72 -19.81 -13.42
CA VAL A 41 -8.95 -20.57 -14.43
C VAL A 41 -7.47 -20.27 -14.21
N HIS A 42 -6.71 -21.30 -13.88
CA HIS A 42 -5.28 -21.20 -13.63
C HIS A 42 -4.51 -21.92 -14.74
N LYS A 43 -3.55 -21.22 -15.37
CA LYS A 43 -2.62 -21.73 -16.35
C LYS A 43 -1.22 -21.48 -15.82
N ASN A 44 -0.41 -22.52 -15.75
CA ASN A 44 0.96 -22.39 -15.33
C ASN A 44 1.91 -23.19 -16.23
N VAL A 45 3.16 -22.71 -16.32
CA VAL A 45 4.27 -23.41 -16.96
C VAL A 45 5.46 -23.33 -16.02
N GLY A 46 5.97 -24.50 -15.62
CA GLY A 46 7.10 -24.62 -14.72
C GLY A 46 8.31 -25.32 -15.37
N ILE A 47 9.48 -25.02 -14.88
CA ILE A 47 10.75 -25.65 -15.25
C ILE A 47 11.50 -25.98 -13.98
N ASP A 48 11.90 -27.24 -13.82
CA ASP A 48 12.77 -27.72 -12.76
C ASP A 48 14.10 -28.17 -13.35
N LEU A 49 15.21 -27.67 -12.82
CA LEU A 49 16.56 -27.98 -13.27
C LEU A 49 17.41 -28.45 -12.10
N GLY A 50 18.10 -29.56 -12.28
CA GLY A 50 19.17 -30.04 -11.39
C GLY A 50 20.49 -30.07 -12.15
N LEU A 51 21.49 -29.34 -11.65
CA LEU A 51 22.82 -29.23 -12.28
C LEU A 51 23.91 -29.61 -11.28
N PHE A 52 25.06 -30.04 -11.81
CA PHE A 52 26.25 -30.40 -10.99
C PHE A 52 25.95 -31.52 -9.97
N ASN A 53 25.26 -32.58 -10.41
CA ASN A 53 24.78 -33.66 -9.54
C ASN A 53 23.87 -33.15 -8.40
N ASP A 54 22.88 -32.32 -8.77
CA ASP A 54 21.89 -31.71 -7.91
C ASP A 54 22.46 -30.75 -6.83
N ARG A 55 23.72 -30.30 -6.99
CA ARG A 55 24.24 -29.23 -6.12
C ARG A 55 23.53 -27.90 -6.36
N LEU A 56 23.25 -27.59 -7.64
CA LEU A 56 22.42 -26.44 -8.03
C LEU A 56 21.05 -26.95 -8.44
N THR A 57 20.04 -26.50 -7.76
CA THR A 57 18.62 -26.71 -8.14
C THR A 57 17.97 -25.39 -8.49
N CYS A 58 17.17 -25.37 -9.51
CA CYS A 58 16.38 -24.21 -9.90
C CYS A 58 14.97 -24.66 -10.26
N SER A 59 13.97 -24.06 -9.64
CA SER A 59 12.55 -24.19 -9.98
C SER A 59 12.00 -22.83 -10.36
N ALA A 60 11.36 -22.72 -11.52
CA ALA A 60 10.78 -21.50 -12.03
C ALA A 60 9.39 -21.77 -12.58
N ASP A 61 8.39 -21.09 -12.03
CA ASP A 61 6.99 -21.15 -12.43
C ASP A 61 6.51 -19.80 -12.94
N PHE A 62 5.79 -19.82 -14.06
CA PHE A 62 5.09 -18.67 -14.62
C PHE A 62 3.61 -18.98 -14.73
N PHE A 63 2.77 -18.10 -14.22
CA PHE A 63 1.35 -18.36 -14.17
C PHE A 63 0.48 -17.20 -14.63
N ILE A 64 -0.69 -17.56 -15.15
CA ILE A 64 -1.81 -16.65 -15.40
C ILE A 64 -3.02 -17.24 -14.70
N ARG A 65 -3.65 -16.44 -13.85
CA ARG A 65 -4.88 -16.77 -13.16
C ARG A 65 -5.97 -15.79 -13.54
N ASP A 66 -7.01 -16.28 -14.21
CA ASP A 66 -8.21 -15.53 -14.54
C ASP A 66 -9.29 -15.85 -13.51
N THR A 67 -9.73 -14.85 -12.74
CA THR A 67 -10.91 -14.92 -11.87
C THR A 67 -12.05 -14.25 -12.61
N LYS A 68 -13.10 -15.01 -12.89
CA LYS A 68 -14.30 -14.55 -13.59
C LYS A 68 -15.48 -14.48 -12.63
N ASP A 69 -16.40 -13.60 -12.93
CA ASP A 69 -17.63 -13.41 -12.17
C ASP A 69 -17.34 -13.12 -10.69
N MET A 70 -16.30 -12.30 -10.43
CA MET A 70 -15.89 -11.91 -9.09
C MET A 70 -16.99 -11.10 -8.41
N LEU A 71 -17.30 -11.46 -7.16
CA LEU A 71 -18.32 -10.81 -6.35
C LEU A 71 -17.83 -9.46 -5.82
N VAL A 72 -18.30 -8.39 -6.42
CA VAL A 72 -17.92 -7.00 -6.13
C VAL A 72 -19.15 -6.15 -5.81
N PRO A 73 -18.98 -4.95 -5.23
CA PRO A 73 -20.07 -3.99 -5.18
C PRO A 73 -20.61 -3.75 -6.61
N GLY A 74 -21.91 -3.84 -6.76
CA GLY A 74 -22.59 -3.58 -8.02
C GLY A 74 -22.50 -2.12 -8.45
N LYS A 75 -23.22 -1.78 -9.51
CA LYS A 75 -23.29 -0.41 -10.03
C LYS A 75 -23.78 0.55 -8.96
N LEU A 76 -23.17 1.72 -8.86
CA LEU A 76 -23.59 2.76 -7.94
C LEU A 76 -25.06 3.10 -8.13
N LEU A 77 -25.81 3.02 -7.05
CA LEU A 77 -27.23 3.39 -7.04
C LEU A 77 -27.37 4.91 -6.80
N PRO A 78 -28.44 5.54 -7.33
CA PRO A 78 -28.73 6.92 -7.00
C PRO A 78 -28.83 7.15 -5.49
N ALA A 79 -28.36 8.28 -4.99
CA ALA A 79 -28.33 8.61 -3.55
C ALA A 79 -29.74 8.52 -2.89
N LEU A 80 -30.81 8.74 -3.66
CA LEU A 80 -32.19 8.59 -3.21
C LEU A 80 -32.58 7.16 -2.80
N TYR A 81 -31.79 6.15 -3.22
CA TYR A 81 -32.04 4.77 -2.84
C TYR A 81 -31.76 4.53 -1.35
N GLY A 82 -30.87 5.33 -0.74
CA GLY A 82 -30.58 5.31 0.69
C GLY A 82 -29.92 4.04 1.22
N ARG A 83 -29.36 3.20 0.34
CA ARG A 83 -28.67 1.95 0.64
C ARG A 83 -27.49 1.75 -0.29
N ASP A 84 -26.52 0.96 0.16
CA ASP A 84 -25.41 0.53 -0.68
C ASP A 84 -25.89 -0.39 -1.81
N ALA A 85 -25.15 -0.38 -2.90
CA ALA A 85 -25.43 -1.26 -4.03
C ALA A 85 -25.27 -2.73 -3.62
N PRO A 86 -26.16 -3.64 -4.07
CA PRO A 86 -25.97 -5.07 -3.82
C PRO A 86 -24.65 -5.54 -4.41
N ARG A 87 -24.09 -6.59 -3.81
CA ARG A 87 -22.95 -7.26 -4.44
C ARG A 87 -23.43 -8.08 -5.63
N GLU A 88 -22.67 -8.04 -6.70
CA GLU A 88 -22.95 -8.73 -7.96
C GLU A 88 -21.69 -9.41 -8.50
N ASN A 89 -21.89 -10.45 -9.29
CA ASN A 89 -20.81 -11.10 -10.04
C ASN A 89 -20.50 -10.26 -11.30
N ALA A 90 -19.88 -9.11 -11.09
CA ALA A 90 -19.78 -8.05 -12.09
C ALA A 90 -18.35 -7.71 -12.53
N ALA A 91 -17.32 -8.35 -11.98
CA ALA A 91 -15.94 -8.07 -12.34
C ALA A 91 -15.16 -9.33 -12.71
N ASP A 92 -14.21 -9.16 -13.64
CA ASP A 92 -13.19 -10.15 -13.95
C ASP A 92 -11.81 -9.59 -13.62
N LEU A 93 -10.93 -10.47 -13.14
CA LEU A 93 -9.55 -10.13 -12.73
C LEU A 93 -8.58 -11.09 -13.40
N ARG A 94 -7.49 -10.54 -13.93
CA ARG A 94 -6.35 -11.33 -14.41
C ARG A 94 -5.12 -11.05 -13.57
N THR A 95 -4.56 -12.12 -13.02
CA THR A 95 -3.28 -12.08 -12.30
C THR A 95 -2.23 -12.80 -13.15
N LYS A 96 -1.10 -12.12 -13.41
CA LYS A 96 0.10 -12.71 -14.02
C LYS A 96 1.23 -12.64 -13.02
N GLY A 97 2.01 -13.72 -12.90
CA GLY A 97 3.11 -13.76 -11.96
C GLY A 97 4.15 -14.81 -12.30
N PHE A 98 5.20 -14.78 -11.50
CA PHE A 98 6.25 -15.78 -11.51
C PHE A 98 6.72 -16.10 -10.10
N GLU A 99 7.26 -17.30 -9.94
CA GLU A 99 7.91 -17.78 -8.72
C GLU A 99 9.21 -18.48 -9.14
N VAL A 100 10.33 -18.11 -8.52
CA VAL A 100 11.65 -18.69 -8.81
C VAL A 100 12.31 -19.07 -7.50
N THR A 101 12.80 -20.29 -7.42
CA THR A 101 13.61 -20.76 -6.28
C THR A 101 14.91 -21.33 -6.78
N ILE A 102 16.03 -20.90 -6.20
CA ILE A 102 17.37 -21.39 -6.50
C ILE A 102 17.96 -21.94 -5.22
N GLY A 103 18.40 -23.19 -5.27
CA GLY A 103 19.06 -23.88 -4.17
C GLY A 103 20.49 -24.27 -4.56
N TRP A 104 21.40 -24.13 -3.61
CA TRP A 104 22.76 -24.63 -3.69
C TRP A 104 23.10 -25.44 -2.48
N ASN A 105 23.48 -26.70 -2.65
CA ASN A 105 23.93 -27.60 -1.60
C ASN A 105 25.27 -28.20 -1.99
N ASP A 106 26.26 -28.03 -1.14
CA ASP A 106 27.60 -28.60 -1.41
C ASP A 106 28.35 -28.92 -0.12
N ASN A 107 29.44 -29.62 -0.28
CA ASN A 107 30.35 -29.94 0.81
C ASN A 107 31.82 -29.88 0.35
N PHE A 108 32.66 -29.58 1.27
CA PHE A 108 34.11 -29.64 1.09
C PHE A 108 34.81 -30.04 2.41
N TYR A 109 36.07 -30.38 2.37
CA TYR A 109 36.81 -30.72 3.57
C TYR A 109 37.51 -29.48 4.14
N LEU A 110 37.09 -29.08 5.35
CA LEU A 110 37.71 -28.01 6.11
C LEU A 110 38.47 -28.65 7.30
N LEU A 111 39.77 -28.40 7.37
CA LEU A 111 40.69 -29.02 8.39
C LEU A 111 40.54 -30.54 8.49
N GLY A 112 40.41 -31.22 7.34
CA GLY A 112 40.26 -32.67 7.26
C GLY A 112 38.92 -33.24 7.69
N LYS A 113 37.92 -32.40 7.94
CA LYS A 113 36.52 -32.76 8.31
C LYS A 113 35.52 -32.23 7.29
N PRO A 114 34.43 -32.97 6.98
CA PRO A 114 33.41 -32.49 6.04
C PRO A 114 32.70 -31.25 6.58
N PHE A 115 32.67 -30.21 5.76
CA PHE A 115 31.87 -29.00 5.94
C PHE A 115 30.76 -29.02 4.92
N ASN A 116 29.49 -29.10 5.39
CA ASN A 116 28.33 -29.06 4.53
C ASN A 116 27.67 -27.70 4.62
N TYR A 117 27.27 -27.14 3.50
CA TYR A 117 26.55 -25.86 3.49
C TYR A 117 25.43 -25.86 2.46
N ASN A 118 24.42 -25.07 2.73
CA ASN A 118 23.28 -24.89 1.85
C ASN A 118 22.91 -23.41 1.76
N LEU A 119 22.47 -23.02 0.57
CA LEU A 119 21.89 -21.72 0.28
C LEU A 119 20.59 -21.96 -0.50
N SER A 120 19.51 -21.26 -0.13
CA SER A 120 18.28 -21.24 -0.90
C SER A 120 17.78 -19.82 -1.00
N LEU A 121 17.41 -19.41 -2.20
CA LEU A 121 16.84 -18.09 -2.50
C LEU A 121 15.54 -18.29 -3.25
N SER A 122 14.49 -17.59 -2.83
CA SER A 122 13.20 -17.56 -3.52
C SER A 122 12.78 -16.14 -3.81
N LEU A 123 12.21 -15.91 -4.99
CA LEU A 123 11.65 -14.64 -5.44
C LEU A 123 10.32 -14.89 -6.12
N ALA A 124 9.29 -14.16 -5.70
CA ALA A 124 7.97 -14.22 -6.33
C ALA A 124 7.43 -12.82 -6.57
N ASP A 125 6.73 -12.64 -7.68
CA ASP A 125 6.01 -11.41 -7.99
C ASP A 125 4.77 -11.67 -8.81
N SER A 126 3.73 -10.86 -8.61
CA SER A 126 2.51 -10.93 -9.42
C SER A 126 1.80 -9.60 -9.53
N ARG A 127 1.16 -9.36 -10.70
CA ARG A 127 0.30 -8.21 -10.95
C ARG A 127 -1.11 -8.66 -11.27
N SER A 128 -2.08 -7.94 -10.72
CA SER A 128 -3.50 -8.22 -10.93
C SER A 128 -4.18 -7.01 -11.54
N HIS A 129 -4.82 -7.19 -12.69
CA HIS A 129 -5.54 -6.14 -13.40
C HIS A 129 -6.99 -6.53 -13.58
N ILE A 130 -7.88 -5.57 -13.41
CA ILE A 130 -9.30 -5.72 -13.75
C ILE A 130 -9.42 -5.82 -15.26
N THR A 131 -10.05 -6.89 -15.74
CA THR A 131 -10.26 -7.14 -17.18
C THR A 131 -11.68 -6.87 -17.63
N LYS A 132 -12.61 -6.78 -16.67
CA LYS A 132 -14.02 -6.44 -16.91
C LYS A 132 -14.60 -5.80 -15.65
N TYR A 133 -15.27 -4.67 -15.80
CA TYR A 133 -16.11 -4.03 -14.79
C TYR A 133 -16.97 -2.96 -15.48
N ASP A 134 -18.23 -2.82 -15.06
CA ASP A 134 -19.16 -1.83 -15.65
C ASP A 134 -18.89 -0.41 -15.10
N ASN A 135 -17.82 0.18 -15.57
CA ASN A 135 -17.43 1.56 -15.35
C ASN A 135 -16.81 2.14 -16.64
N PRO A 136 -17.63 2.44 -17.65
CA PRO A 136 -17.14 2.83 -18.98
C PRO A 136 -16.38 4.15 -18.99
N LEU A 137 -16.69 5.07 -18.07
CA LEU A 137 -15.99 6.35 -17.91
C LEU A 137 -14.69 6.20 -17.10
N LYS A 138 -14.47 5.04 -16.47
CA LYS A 138 -13.34 4.76 -15.57
C LYS A 138 -13.27 5.75 -14.40
N GLU A 139 -14.42 6.06 -13.82
CA GLU A 139 -14.54 6.97 -12.68
C GLU A 139 -13.87 6.39 -11.44
N PHE A 140 -13.16 7.24 -10.68
CA PHE A 140 -12.53 6.88 -9.41
C PHE A 140 -13.54 6.75 -8.25
N SER A 141 -14.77 7.18 -8.44
CA SER A 141 -15.87 6.99 -7.50
C SER A 141 -16.31 5.53 -7.40
N ALA A 142 -16.14 4.75 -8.49
CA ALA A 142 -16.40 3.33 -8.50
C ALA A 142 -15.21 2.53 -7.95
N PRO A 143 -15.44 1.35 -7.36
CA PRO A 143 -14.37 0.56 -6.75
C PRO A 143 -13.35 0.03 -7.76
N TYR A 144 -13.74 -0.14 -9.02
CA TYR A 144 -12.88 -0.66 -10.08
C TYR A 144 -13.16 0.03 -11.42
N TYR A 145 -12.20 -0.09 -12.35
CA TYR A 145 -12.38 0.20 -13.77
C TYR A 145 -11.51 -0.78 -14.59
N GLU A 146 -11.89 -0.99 -15.84
CA GLU A 146 -11.15 -1.87 -16.74
C GLU A 146 -9.73 -1.34 -17.02
N GLY A 147 -8.74 -2.19 -16.80
CA GLY A 147 -7.31 -1.88 -16.89
C GLY A 147 -6.66 -1.46 -15.56
N MET A 148 -7.44 -1.24 -14.50
CA MET A 148 -6.94 -0.89 -13.17
C MET A 148 -6.01 -1.98 -12.64
N GLU A 149 -4.81 -1.62 -12.16
CA GLU A 149 -4.00 -2.51 -11.33
C GLU A 149 -4.54 -2.47 -9.89
N ILE A 150 -4.83 -3.64 -9.34
CA ILE A 150 -5.37 -3.73 -7.97
C ILE A 150 -4.42 -3.05 -6.98
N ARG A 151 -4.99 -2.16 -6.12
CA ARG A 151 -4.26 -1.42 -5.10
C ARG A 151 -3.29 -0.34 -5.64
N GLU A 152 -3.46 0.11 -6.87
CA GLU A 152 -2.75 1.31 -7.34
C GLU A 152 -3.08 2.54 -6.49
N ILE A 153 -2.12 3.42 -6.35
CA ILE A 153 -2.24 4.66 -5.59
C ILE A 153 -2.14 5.82 -6.56
N TRP A 154 -3.23 6.57 -6.69
CA TRP A 154 -3.29 7.81 -7.44
C TRP A 154 -2.87 8.97 -6.55
N GLY A 155 -2.13 9.92 -7.10
CA GLY A 155 -1.68 11.10 -6.37
C GLY A 155 -1.00 12.11 -7.27
N TYR A 156 -0.69 13.25 -6.66
CA TYR A 156 -0.05 14.39 -7.30
C TYR A 156 1.47 14.26 -7.29
N HIS A 157 2.11 14.95 -8.22
CA HIS A 157 3.55 15.13 -8.23
C HIS A 157 3.92 16.42 -7.50
N ILE A 158 4.93 16.36 -6.63
CA ILE A 158 5.49 17.53 -5.95
C ILE A 158 6.87 17.80 -6.53
N GLU A 159 7.03 18.94 -7.21
CA GLU A 159 8.32 19.38 -7.77
C GLU A 159 9.33 19.70 -6.69
N GLY A 160 8.87 20.16 -5.52
CA GLY A 160 9.71 20.56 -4.40
C GLY A 160 8.96 21.40 -3.38
N LEU A 161 9.72 22.15 -2.60
CA LEU A 161 9.21 23.24 -1.76
C LEU A 161 9.63 24.56 -2.38
N PHE A 162 8.78 25.59 -2.32
CA PHE A 162 9.15 26.93 -2.80
C PHE A 162 10.36 27.45 -2.03
N ALA A 163 11.35 27.93 -2.74
CA ALA A 163 12.56 28.46 -2.12
C ALA A 163 12.33 29.85 -1.53
N THR A 164 11.54 30.72 -2.21
CA THR A 164 11.27 32.08 -1.80
C THR A 164 9.79 32.45 -1.90
N ASP A 165 9.39 33.51 -1.20
CA ASP A 165 8.02 34.02 -1.26
C ASP A 165 7.70 34.59 -2.66
N GLU A 166 8.69 35.15 -3.37
CA GLU A 166 8.53 35.67 -4.74
C GLU A 166 8.25 34.52 -5.72
N GLU A 167 8.96 33.37 -5.61
CA GLU A 167 8.70 32.19 -6.41
C GLU A 167 7.29 31.69 -6.17
N ALA A 168 6.89 31.56 -4.89
CA ALA A 168 5.57 31.10 -4.51
C ALA A 168 4.45 32.01 -5.03
N ALA A 169 4.64 33.34 -4.94
CA ALA A 169 3.67 34.30 -5.44
C ALA A 169 3.54 34.25 -6.96
N ALA A 170 4.66 34.21 -7.69
CA ALA A 170 4.66 34.09 -9.15
C ALA A 170 3.98 32.77 -9.62
N TYR A 171 4.23 31.69 -8.93
CA TYR A 171 3.59 30.40 -9.22
C TYR A 171 2.08 30.45 -8.95
N GLN A 172 1.65 31.04 -7.83
CA GLN A 172 0.24 31.19 -7.47
C GLN A 172 -0.53 32.10 -8.44
N GLU A 173 0.14 33.08 -9.04
CA GLU A 173 -0.45 33.92 -10.08
C GLU A 173 -0.63 33.18 -11.40
N ALA A 174 0.31 32.28 -11.74
CA ALA A 174 0.29 31.53 -12.98
C ALA A 174 -0.58 30.28 -12.93
N VAL A 175 -0.71 29.63 -11.75
CA VAL A 175 -1.38 28.33 -11.56
C VAL A 175 -2.36 28.40 -10.40
N ASP A 176 -3.62 28.04 -10.66
CA ASP A 176 -4.67 27.93 -9.63
C ASP A 176 -4.46 26.70 -8.75
N ASN A 177 -4.04 26.91 -7.50
CA ASN A 177 -3.84 25.88 -6.49
C ASN A 177 -5.03 25.72 -5.52
N SER A 178 -6.17 26.35 -5.79
CA SER A 178 -7.31 26.40 -4.86
C SER A 178 -7.84 25.03 -4.48
N PHE A 179 -7.77 24.05 -5.36
CA PHE A 179 -8.23 22.69 -5.11
C PHE A 179 -7.32 21.90 -4.15
N VAL A 180 -6.01 22.04 -4.27
CA VAL A 180 -5.04 21.28 -3.45
C VAL A 180 -4.58 22.03 -2.21
N CYS A 181 -4.54 23.38 -2.25
CA CYS A 181 -4.07 24.26 -1.19
C CYS A 181 -5.17 25.14 -0.58
N LYS A 182 -6.41 24.72 -0.64
CA LYS A 182 -7.58 25.48 -0.14
C LYS A 182 -7.37 26.06 1.26
N ASN A 183 -6.84 25.24 2.19
CA ASN A 183 -6.58 25.67 3.57
C ASN A 183 -5.54 26.79 3.68
N ILE A 184 -4.63 26.91 2.73
CA ILE A 184 -3.58 27.92 2.69
C ILE A 184 -4.13 29.19 2.07
N LEU A 185 -4.91 29.06 1.00
CA LEU A 185 -5.44 30.20 0.24
C LEU A 185 -6.65 30.86 0.93
N GLU A 186 -7.43 30.11 1.72
CA GLU A 186 -8.63 30.59 2.39
C GLU A 186 -8.44 30.84 3.90
N THR A 187 -7.19 30.81 4.41
CA THR A 187 -6.94 31.07 5.84
C THR A 187 -7.46 32.45 6.25
N ALA A 188 -8.09 32.51 7.45
CA ALA A 188 -8.75 33.71 7.94
C ALA A 188 -7.80 34.92 8.15
N SER A 189 -6.53 34.66 8.52
CA SER A 189 -5.53 35.71 8.69
C SER A 189 -4.90 36.09 7.36
N GLN A 190 -4.98 37.35 6.96
CA GLN A 190 -4.37 37.86 5.73
C GLN A 190 -2.85 37.65 5.71
N ASP A 191 -2.19 37.79 6.87
CA ASP A 191 -0.73 37.64 7.00
C ASP A 191 -0.22 36.23 6.70
N TYR A 192 -1.09 35.23 6.77
CA TYR A 192 -0.74 33.83 6.53
C TYR A 192 -1.42 33.24 5.29
N ARG A 193 -2.18 34.06 4.55
CA ARG A 193 -2.86 33.62 3.33
C ARG A 193 -1.89 33.54 2.16
N GLY A 194 -2.10 32.54 1.30
CA GLY A 194 -1.32 32.34 0.09
C GLY A 194 -0.14 31.38 0.26
N LEU A 195 0.38 30.96 -0.89
CA LEU A 195 1.59 30.16 -0.97
C LEU A 195 2.81 31.00 -0.60
N ARG A 196 3.75 30.37 0.09
CA ARG A 196 4.99 31.01 0.55
C ARG A 196 6.16 30.06 0.46
N ALA A 197 7.35 30.57 0.66
CA ALA A 197 8.56 29.78 0.85
C ALA A 197 8.32 28.64 1.84
N GLY A 198 8.73 27.43 1.46
CA GLY A 198 8.54 26.21 2.23
C GLY A 198 7.21 25.50 2.05
N ASP A 199 6.23 26.05 1.34
CA ASP A 199 5.03 25.32 0.94
C ASP A 199 5.33 24.37 -0.24
N MET A 200 4.49 23.34 -0.43
CA MET A 200 4.66 22.37 -1.51
C MET A 200 4.29 22.96 -2.87
N LYS A 201 5.14 22.71 -3.86
CA LYS A 201 4.92 23.04 -5.26
C LYS A 201 4.34 21.83 -5.99
N PHE A 202 3.03 21.84 -6.21
CA PHE A 202 2.34 20.84 -7.01
C PHE A 202 2.62 21.04 -8.50
N ALA A 203 2.86 19.98 -9.24
CA ALA A 203 3.12 20.07 -10.68
C ALA A 203 1.80 20.15 -11.47
N ASP A 204 1.69 21.13 -12.36
CA ASP A 204 0.66 21.18 -13.41
C ASP A 204 1.08 20.22 -14.54
N LEU A 205 0.56 18.99 -14.51
CA LEU A 205 0.97 17.93 -15.43
C LEU A 205 0.22 17.95 -16.77
N ASP A 206 -0.96 18.51 -16.79
CA ASP A 206 -1.77 18.61 -18.01
C ASP A 206 -1.67 19.99 -18.69
N GLY A 207 -1.01 20.95 -18.06
CA GLY A 207 -0.80 22.30 -18.57
C GLY A 207 -2.05 23.16 -18.59
N SER A 208 -3.03 22.84 -17.75
CA SER A 208 -4.31 23.55 -17.68
C SER A 208 -4.21 24.92 -16.97
N GLY A 209 -3.10 25.16 -16.25
CA GLY A 209 -2.95 26.32 -15.36
C GLY A 209 -3.72 26.18 -14.06
N ARG A 210 -4.15 24.96 -13.70
CA ARG A 210 -4.87 24.65 -12.47
C ARG A 210 -4.51 23.26 -11.97
N ILE A 211 -4.25 23.12 -10.68
CA ILE A 211 -3.99 21.81 -10.06
C ILE A 211 -5.29 21.20 -9.58
N ASP A 212 -5.73 20.12 -10.25
CA ASP A 212 -6.96 19.43 -9.87
C ASP A 212 -6.94 17.91 -10.22
N ASP A 213 -8.07 17.24 -10.03
CA ASP A 213 -8.27 15.81 -10.34
C ASP A 213 -9.10 15.59 -11.62
N GLY A 214 -9.26 16.63 -12.45
CA GLY A 214 -9.99 16.60 -13.71
C GLY A 214 -11.45 16.17 -13.52
N GLU A 215 -11.90 15.27 -14.34
CA GLU A 215 -13.24 14.64 -14.24
C GLU A 215 -13.25 13.46 -13.25
N LYS A 216 -12.20 13.22 -12.51
CA LYS A 216 -12.03 12.06 -11.59
C LYS A 216 -12.15 10.72 -12.32
N THR A 217 -11.65 10.66 -13.52
CA THR A 217 -11.60 9.42 -14.31
C THR A 217 -10.17 9.07 -14.72
N ALA A 218 -9.90 7.80 -15.01
CA ALA A 218 -8.58 7.40 -15.46
C ALA A 218 -8.19 8.02 -16.84
N ASN A 219 -9.17 8.45 -17.62
CA ASN A 219 -8.97 9.08 -18.93
C ASN A 219 -8.80 10.60 -18.83
N ASN A 220 -9.48 11.24 -17.87
CA ASN A 220 -9.34 12.67 -17.56
C ASN A 220 -9.12 12.82 -16.05
N ARG A 221 -7.87 12.76 -15.65
CA ARG A 221 -7.38 12.68 -14.28
C ARG A 221 -6.78 13.98 -13.75
N GLY A 222 -6.81 15.04 -14.58
CA GLY A 222 -6.09 16.28 -14.26
C GLY A 222 -4.59 15.99 -13.99
N ASP A 223 -4.07 16.53 -12.91
CA ASP A 223 -2.66 16.37 -12.51
C ASP A 223 -2.33 15.10 -11.74
N MET A 224 -3.34 14.25 -11.53
CA MET A 224 -3.12 12.97 -10.84
C MET A 224 -2.44 11.95 -11.75
N ARG A 225 -1.58 11.11 -11.15
CA ARG A 225 -0.97 9.95 -11.81
C ARG A 225 -0.87 8.77 -10.83
N VAL A 226 -0.67 7.56 -11.35
CA VAL A 226 -0.33 6.41 -10.50
C VAL A 226 1.08 6.60 -9.98
N ILE A 227 1.22 6.88 -8.69
CA ILE A 227 2.49 7.13 -8.00
C ILE A 227 3.03 5.91 -7.27
N GLY A 228 2.21 4.89 -7.06
CA GLY A 228 2.62 3.68 -6.37
C GLY A 228 1.57 2.59 -6.33
N ASN A 229 1.87 1.53 -5.61
CA ASN A 229 0.95 0.44 -5.35
C ASN A 229 1.13 -0.07 -3.91
N SER A 230 0.02 -0.29 -3.21
CA SER A 230 0.05 -0.75 -1.81
C SER A 230 0.16 -2.27 -1.67
N ARG A 231 0.16 -3.02 -2.77
CA ARG A 231 0.38 -4.46 -2.76
C ARG A 231 1.88 -4.77 -2.63
N PRO A 232 2.28 -5.74 -1.79
CA PRO A 232 3.66 -6.23 -1.77
C PRO A 232 4.07 -6.78 -3.14
N ARG A 233 5.25 -6.36 -3.62
CA ARG A 233 5.86 -6.77 -4.86
C ARG A 233 7.26 -7.29 -4.59
N TYR A 234 7.73 -8.23 -5.41
CA TYR A 234 9.04 -8.83 -5.27
C TYR A 234 9.22 -9.38 -3.84
N THR A 235 8.32 -10.30 -3.45
CA THR A 235 8.48 -11.02 -2.18
C THR A 235 9.61 -12.01 -2.32
N TYR A 236 10.56 -11.95 -1.39
CA TYR A 236 11.74 -12.81 -1.44
C TYR A 236 12.04 -13.42 -0.09
N SER A 237 12.72 -14.55 -0.14
CA SER A 237 13.29 -15.19 1.05
C SER A 237 14.64 -15.81 0.74
N GLY A 238 15.45 -15.96 1.75
CA GLY A 238 16.74 -16.64 1.67
C GLY A 238 17.00 -17.43 2.92
N ASN A 239 17.53 -18.62 2.72
CA ASN A 239 18.02 -19.45 3.81
C ASN A 239 19.49 -19.79 3.54
N VAL A 240 20.34 -19.63 4.57
CA VAL A 240 21.73 -20.07 4.56
C VAL A 240 21.97 -20.94 5.77
N GLY A 241 22.65 -22.06 5.58
CA GLY A 241 22.96 -22.98 6.66
C GLY A 241 24.29 -23.69 6.45
N PHE A 242 24.88 -24.18 7.55
CA PHE A 242 26.04 -25.06 7.51
C PHE A 242 26.02 -26.04 8.66
N ASN A 243 26.75 -27.17 8.46
CA ASN A 243 27.04 -28.18 9.47
C ASN A 243 28.54 -28.49 9.45
N TRP A 244 29.19 -28.41 10.62
CA TRP A 244 30.60 -28.72 10.77
C TRP A 244 30.94 -29.09 12.19
N LEU A 245 31.66 -30.22 12.38
CA LEU A 245 32.12 -30.71 13.69
C LEU A 245 31.05 -30.81 14.78
N GLY A 246 29.83 -31.14 14.42
CA GLY A 246 28.71 -31.20 15.33
C GLY A 246 27.98 -29.85 15.55
N PHE A 247 28.55 -28.74 15.07
CA PHE A 247 27.83 -27.46 15.02
C PHE A 247 26.90 -27.41 13.81
N ASP A 248 25.72 -26.92 14.01
CA ASP A 248 24.78 -26.53 12.96
C ASP A 248 24.36 -25.08 13.14
N CYS A 249 24.27 -24.39 12.03
CA CYS A 249 23.82 -23.00 12.01
C CYS A 249 22.90 -22.78 10.81
N SER A 250 21.81 -22.06 11.02
CA SER A 250 20.95 -21.60 9.92
C SER A 250 20.43 -20.20 10.19
N ALA A 251 20.29 -19.44 9.11
CA ALA A 251 19.71 -18.10 9.13
C ALA A 251 18.67 -18.00 8.00
N PHE A 252 17.45 -17.59 8.35
CA PHE A 252 16.36 -17.38 7.39
C PHE A 252 15.98 -15.91 7.31
N PHE A 253 16.06 -15.37 6.11
CA PHE A 253 15.70 -14.00 5.77
C PHE A 253 14.41 -13.96 4.96
N GLN A 254 13.62 -12.92 5.16
CA GLN A 254 12.41 -12.66 4.40
C GLN A 254 12.27 -11.16 4.14
N GLY A 255 11.79 -10.80 2.94
CA GLY A 255 11.59 -9.41 2.60
C GLY A 255 10.56 -9.16 1.51
N VAL A 256 10.29 -7.88 1.32
CA VAL A 256 9.44 -7.33 0.26
C VAL A 256 10.26 -6.26 -0.46
N GLY A 257 10.40 -6.36 -1.78
CA GLY A 257 11.25 -5.44 -2.55
C GLY A 257 10.58 -4.11 -2.85
N LYS A 258 9.23 -4.07 -2.94
CA LYS A 258 8.49 -2.84 -3.19
C LYS A 258 7.08 -2.93 -2.60
N GLN A 259 6.71 -1.93 -1.84
CA GLN A 259 5.34 -1.71 -1.38
C GLN A 259 5.22 -0.24 -1.00
N ASN A 260 4.13 0.42 -1.37
CA ASN A 260 3.93 1.82 -1.06
C ASN A 260 2.74 2.02 -0.12
N ARG A 261 2.83 3.04 0.70
CA ARG A 261 1.72 3.51 1.53
C ARG A 261 1.78 5.02 1.69
N TYR A 262 0.64 5.67 1.53
CA TYR A 262 0.51 7.08 1.90
C TYR A 262 0.02 7.17 3.35
N PRO A 263 0.66 7.99 4.21
CA PRO A 263 0.20 8.21 5.58
C PRO A 263 -1.12 8.95 5.55
N GLY A 264 -2.21 8.31 6.03
CA GLY A 264 -3.50 9.00 6.14
C GLY A 264 -3.46 10.14 7.18
N GLY A 265 -4.45 11.03 7.13
CA GLY A 265 -4.55 12.18 8.05
C GLY A 265 -4.59 11.82 9.54
N ASN A 266 -4.94 10.58 9.87
CA ASN A 266 -4.92 10.04 11.23
C ASN A 266 -3.55 9.46 11.66
N ALA A 267 -2.54 9.48 10.80
CA ALA A 267 -1.19 9.05 11.14
C ALA A 267 -0.46 10.13 11.98
N MET A 268 -0.96 10.37 13.19
CA MET A 268 -0.49 11.46 14.06
C MET A 268 1.00 11.37 14.40
N LEU A 269 1.55 10.17 14.54
CA LEU A 269 2.99 9.97 14.78
C LEU A 269 3.85 10.37 13.57
N PHE A 270 3.30 10.26 12.37
CA PHE A 270 4.02 10.68 11.15
C PHE A 270 3.90 12.20 10.92
N TRP A 271 2.68 12.72 11.04
CA TRP A 271 2.39 14.11 10.70
C TRP A 271 2.62 15.10 11.85
N GLY A 272 2.58 14.65 13.11
CA GLY A 272 2.73 15.54 14.27
C GLY A 272 1.77 16.74 14.23
N GLY A 273 2.31 17.94 14.35
CA GLY A 273 1.55 19.19 14.32
C GLY A 273 0.78 19.47 13.02
N TYR A 274 1.17 18.89 11.90
CA TYR A 274 0.42 18.97 10.63
C TYR A 274 -0.93 18.26 10.71
N ALA A 275 -1.06 17.21 11.54
CA ALA A 275 -2.32 16.53 11.76
C ALA A 275 -3.13 17.23 12.83
N ARG A 276 -2.60 17.32 14.06
CA ARG A 276 -3.30 17.93 15.21
C ARG A 276 -2.32 18.64 16.13
N PRO A 277 -2.14 19.98 16.00
CA PRO A 277 -1.14 20.74 16.75
C PRO A 277 -1.26 20.59 18.28
N TYR A 278 -2.47 20.40 18.80
CA TYR A 278 -2.73 20.34 20.24
C TYR A 278 -2.80 18.94 20.85
N SER A 279 -2.78 17.90 19.99
CA SER A 279 -3.05 16.52 20.44
C SER A 279 -2.03 15.51 19.91
N SER A 280 -1.07 15.93 19.09
CA SER A 280 -0.09 15.04 18.49
C SER A 280 1.21 15.02 19.29
N PHE A 281 1.79 13.85 19.43
CA PHE A 281 3.19 13.73 19.84
C PHE A 281 4.08 14.28 18.74
N THR A 282 5.05 15.09 19.12
CA THR A 282 6.05 15.62 18.21
C THR A 282 7.37 14.90 18.51
N PRO A 283 7.92 14.12 17.54
CA PRO A 283 9.26 13.56 17.69
C PRO A 283 10.28 14.66 17.95
N ILE A 284 11.29 14.37 18.78
CA ILE A 284 12.31 15.36 19.17
C ILE A 284 13.11 15.89 17.96
N ASP A 285 13.23 15.07 16.93
CA ASP A 285 13.97 15.37 15.69
C ASP A 285 13.07 16.00 14.59
N LEU A 286 11.78 16.24 14.88
CA LEU A 286 10.88 16.84 13.90
C LEU A 286 11.29 18.26 13.49
N PRO A 287 11.74 19.15 14.37
CA PRO A 287 12.19 20.50 13.99
C PRO A 287 13.29 20.50 12.92
N ASP A 288 14.22 19.54 12.99
CA ASP A 288 15.33 19.41 12.04
C ASP A 288 14.87 18.91 10.65
N LYS A 289 13.63 18.43 10.55
CA LYS A 289 13.02 17.90 9.32
C LYS A 289 11.99 18.84 8.70
N ILE A 290 11.70 19.97 9.34
CA ILE A 290 10.76 20.98 8.87
C ILE A 290 11.52 22.06 8.10
N TRP A 291 10.92 22.52 7.03
CA TRP A 291 11.46 23.61 6.24
C TRP A 291 11.64 24.90 7.08
N SER A 292 12.79 25.50 6.97
CA SER A 292 13.13 26.85 7.44
C SER A 292 14.12 27.50 6.45
N GLU A 293 14.38 28.78 6.59
CA GLU A 293 15.37 29.49 5.77
C GLU A 293 16.78 28.87 5.90
N ASP A 294 17.10 28.35 7.09
CA ASP A 294 18.36 27.64 7.36
C ASP A 294 18.35 26.16 6.91
N ASN A 295 17.18 25.60 6.56
CA ASN A 295 17.01 24.22 6.12
C ASN A 295 16.02 24.13 4.94
N PRO A 296 16.41 24.66 3.76
CA PRO A 296 15.53 24.74 2.59
C PRO A 296 15.22 23.35 1.97
N ASP A 297 16.11 22.37 2.15
CA ASP A 297 15.97 21.00 1.63
C ASP A 297 15.26 20.04 2.60
N ALA A 298 14.57 20.57 3.60
CA ALA A 298 13.86 19.79 4.60
C ALA A 298 12.87 18.80 4.00
N TYR A 299 12.68 17.69 4.71
CA TYR A 299 11.72 16.65 4.28
C TYR A 299 10.28 17.15 4.33
N PHE A 300 9.86 17.78 5.45
CA PHE A 300 8.53 18.36 5.62
C PHE A 300 8.48 19.82 5.17
N PRO A 301 7.31 20.29 4.70
CA PRO A 301 7.12 21.67 4.28
C PRO A 301 7.12 22.63 5.49
N LYS A 302 6.96 23.91 5.25
CA LYS A 302 6.71 24.89 6.30
C LYS A 302 5.55 24.47 7.20
N MET A 303 5.70 24.59 8.51
CA MET A 303 4.70 24.13 9.46
C MET A 303 3.39 24.94 9.33
N ARG A 304 2.34 24.23 8.95
CA ARG A 304 0.97 24.73 8.96
C ARG A 304 0.07 23.69 9.63
N GLY A 305 -0.58 24.10 10.70
CA GLY A 305 -1.45 23.22 11.50
C GLY A 305 -2.61 22.64 10.69
N TYR A 306 -2.98 21.39 11.01
CA TYR A 306 -4.08 20.66 10.38
C TYR A 306 -3.97 20.41 8.88
N SER A 307 -2.81 20.70 8.24
CA SER A 307 -2.64 20.54 6.80
C SER A 307 -2.68 19.09 6.29
N ALA A 308 -2.54 18.09 7.18
CA ALA A 308 -2.68 16.68 6.86
C ALA A 308 -4.11 16.13 7.02
N GLN A 309 -5.12 16.97 7.26
CA GLN A 309 -6.50 16.54 7.49
C GLN A 309 -7.48 17.09 6.44
N GLY A 310 -8.57 16.33 6.22
CA GLY A 310 -9.63 16.72 5.30
C GLY A 310 -9.12 16.88 3.86
N ASP A 311 -9.51 17.95 3.20
CA ASP A 311 -9.11 18.28 1.82
C ASP A 311 -7.86 19.17 1.74
N ARG A 312 -7.06 19.21 2.81
CA ARG A 312 -5.91 20.09 2.91
C ARG A 312 -4.69 19.52 2.21
N SER A 313 -3.68 20.36 2.02
CA SER A 313 -2.56 20.10 1.11
C SER A 313 -1.79 18.81 1.37
N LEU A 314 -1.49 18.46 2.63
CA LEU A 314 -0.80 17.21 2.98
C LEU A 314 -1.75 16.00 3.05
N ALA A 315 -3.06 16.21 3.08
CA ALA A 315 -4.04 15.15 2.94
C ALA A 315 -4.22 14.70 1.48
N LYS A 316 -3.87 15.56 0.51
CA LYS A 316 -3.81 15.19 -0.91
C LYS A 316 -2.65 14.23 -1.13
N VAL A 317 -2.99 13.03 -1.57
CA VAL A 317 -2.00 11.97 -1.83
C VAL A 317 -0.96 12.47 -2.84
N ASN A 318 0.33 12.35 -2.52
CA ASN A 318 1.41 12.84 -3.38
C ASN A 318 2.65 11.94 -3.28
N ASP A 319 3.54 12.06 -4.25
CA ASP A 319 4.72 11.21 -4.34
C ASP A 319 5.83 11.59 -3.33
N ARG A 320 5.89 12.85 -2.86
CA ARG A 320 6.89 13.28 -1.88
C ARG A 320 6.78 12.55 -0.54
N TYR A 321 5.56 12.32 -0.07
CA TYR A 321 5.30 11.65 1.22
C TYR A 321 4.84 10.21 1.08
N LEU A 322 4.88 9.67 -0.14
CA LEU A 322 4.61 8.26 -0.37
C LEU A 322 5.71 7.40 0.28
N GLN A 323 5.35 6.62 1.29
CA GLN A 323 6.28 5.79 2.03
C GLN A 323 6.60 4.51 1.28
N ASN A 324 7.89 4.13 1.26
CA ASN A 324 8.33 2.82 0.81
C ASN A 324 8.37 1.87 2.00
N LEU A 325 7.59 0.81 1.94
CA LEU A 325 7.52 -0.23 2.97
C LEU A 325 8.36 -1.47 2.60
N ALA A 326 9.31 -1.35 1.68
CA ALA A 326 10.26 -2.41 1.39
C ALA A 326 11.10 -2.74 2.63
N TYR A 327 11.34 -4.02 2.86
CA TYR A 327 12.14 -4.46 3.99
C TYR A 327 12.85 -5.78 3.69
N CYS A 328 13.93 -6.02 4.42
CA CYS A 328 14.59 -7.31 4.60
C CYS A 328 14.79 -7.55 6.09
N ARG A 329 14.38 -8.71 6.59
CA ARG A 329 14.54 -9.05 8.01
C ARG A 329 15.07 -10.45 8.19
N LEU A 330 15.97 -10.63 9.16
CA LEU A 330 16.31 -11.92 9.71
C LEU A 330 15.10 -12.41 10.54
N LYS A 331 14.49 -13.49 10.12
CA LYS A 331 13.28 -14.02 10.77
C LYS A 331 13.59 -15.14 11.75
N ASN A 332 14.52 -16.00 11.37
CA ASN A 332 15.00 -17.09 12.23
C ASN A 332 16.51 -17.15 12.17
N PHE A 333 17.09 -17.39 13.33
CA PHE A 333 18.48 -17.76 13.48
C PHE A 333 18.56 -18.94 14.44
N THR A 334 19.17 -20.02 13.98
CA THR A 334 19.31 -21.23 14.78
C THR A 334 20.81 -21.54 14.88
N PHE A 335 21.26 -21.84 16.06
CA PHE A 335 22.61 -22.35 16.31
C PHE A 335 22.49 -23.53 17.25
N GLY A 336 23.04 -24.66 16.83
CA GLY A 336 23.00 -25.90 17.57
C GLY A 336 24.36 -26.58 17.66
N TYR A 337 24.49 -27.47 18.64
CA TYR A 337 25.61 -28.35 18.75
C TYR A 337 25.17 -29.75 19.13
N THR A 338 25.52 -30.72 18.29
CA THR A 338 25.26 -32.14 18.52
C THR A 338 26.41 -32.72 19.32
N LEU A 339 26.11 -33.16 20.54
CA LEU A 339 27.09 -33.78 21.41
C LEU A 339 27.60 -35.10 20.82
N PRO A 340 28.94 -35.39 20.92
CA PRO A 340 29.48 -36.67 20.47
C PRO A 340 28.82 -37.86 21.19
N LYS A 341 28.55 -38.95 20.46
CA LYS A 341 27.93 -40.16 21.01
C LYS A 341 28.68 -40.74 22.20
N GLU A 342 30.01 -40.57 22.21
CA GLU A 342 30.85 -40.99 23.32
C GLU A 342 30.52 -40.31 24.66
N TRP A 343 29.99 -39.08 24.60
CA TRP A 343 29.59 -38.33 25.79
C TRP A 343 28.18 -38.70 26.21
N THR A 344 27.23 -38.78 25.24
CA THR A 344 25.82 -39.08 25.51
C THR A 344 25.62 -40.51 25.99
N SER A 345 26.41 -41.49 25.51
CA SER A 345 26.33 -42.86 25.96
C SER A 345 26.71 -43.05 27.43
N LYS A 346 27.60 -42.17 27.98
CA LYS A 346 27.97 -42.21 29.40
C LYS A 346 26.83 -41.75 30.34
N VAL A 347 25.89 -40.97 29.86
CA VAL A 347 24.74 -40.47 30.62
C VAL A 347 23.44 -41.18 30.24
N LYS A 348 23.50 -42.28 29.44
CA LYS A 348 22.35 -43.04 28.97
C LYS A 348 21.28 -42.21 28.26
N MET A 349 21.67 -41.17 27.55
CA MET A 349 20.85 -40.38 26.63
C MET A 349 21.04 -40.85 25.19
#